data_ec6e5ef268d729333a126a640ba8910d
#
_entry.id   ec6e5ef268d729333a126a640ba8910d
#
_cell.length_a   1.000
_cell.length_b   1.000
_cell.length_c   1.000
_cell.angle_alpha   90.00
_cell.angle_beta   90.00
_cell.angle_gamma   90.00
#
_symmetry.space_group_name_H-M   'P 1'
#
loop_
_entity.id
_entity.type
_entity.pdbx_description
1 polymer ?
#
loop_
_entity_poly.entity_id
_entity_poly.type
_entity_poly.pdbx_seq_one_letter_code
_entity_poly.pdbx_strand_id
1 'polypeptide(L)'
;MALKTVIADKIRKLLVKGCDRWIVKFDPETGKFLEANGGWTVTNQDNIFLLAYLYLNDFEENPYYQDPKALELIKAGGNALRAAQREDGQVLFVKVDGSEWGYIYMPWSMFHWLQTFDLMTGYLDQDTLVSWKEGLTLAYDGINRGLQSLHIHNIPVWDSTAIYRAGVLFNREDYKEIADKMINKTVETQHPDGFWPEHLGPTLSYNGVYIYALGVYKFYGGSVKVDSALQRSFAMQKASVYPDGSLVETADGRVKYDGSVRTSDLIGYLELEGGLEYVNFMLDQAVKSDQVLGSQAVNLLRYVEQLPETECSEDAPLTDSSELKLCHGNIQVLRKAGWQVNLSSYTAPITDSRWGMDRQSFVSVWHKGKGLLIGGGNNKYNPQWGTFCIQKGDQTLYVPDKGEKDPDNDRIKLHYEDISCQVKILKVSENEIVLEFGYESTGKADNVQIGLPLRFSCDTKENDYSMKQRDSGSSVCFRGYEISFTNSFYSLKWPVEPFNPYEPQGKSPDKYWAAVLNIDITREKGCIVRIRKSDNA
;
A
#
# COMPACT_ATOMS: atom_id res chain seq x y z
N MET A 1 8.83 24.49 17.50
CA MET A 1 9.45 24.30 16.16
C MET A 1 8.29 24.21 15.16
N ALA A 2 8.36 24.87 14.02
CA ALA A 2 7.28 24.81 13.05
C ALA A 2 7.09 23.35 12.54
N LEU A 3 5.85 22.98 12.26
CA LEU A 3 5.51 21.59 11.88
C LEU A 3 6.29 21.13 10.64
N LYS A 4 6.43 21.99 9.63
CA LYS A 4 7.21 21.66 8.43
C LYS A 4 8.68 21.34 8.74
N THR A 5 9.32 22.06 9.68
CA THR A 5 10.71 21.79 10.09
C THR A 5 10.82 20.41 10.75
N VAL A 6 9.87 20.06 11.64
CA VAL A 6 9.82 18.73 12.26
C VAL A 6 9.67 17.63 11.21
N ILE A 7 8.79 17.83 10.22
CA ILE A 7 8.57 16.89 9.12
C ILE A 7 9.85 16.75 8.28
N ALA A 8 10.46 17.86 7.88
CA ALA A 8 11.68 17.85 7.09
C ALA A 8 12.82 17.10 7.78
N ASP A 9 13.04 17.33 9.07
CA ASP A 9 14.10 16.67 9.84
C ASP A 9 13.87 15.16 9.96
N LYS A 10 12.60 14.72 10.16
CA LYS A 10 12.26 13.29 10.13
C LYS A 10 12.58 12.67 8.78
N ILE A 11 12.19 13.33 7.69
CA ILE A 11 12.44 12.81 6.33
C ILE A 11 13.96 12.73 6.09
N ARG A 12 14.74 13.76 6.41
CA ARG A 12 16.20 13.76 6.24
C ARG A 12 16.86 12.58 6.94
N LYS A 13 16.54 12.34 8.21
CA LYS A 13 17.06 11.20 8.97
C LYS A 13 16.71 9.86 8.36
N LEU A 14 15.47 9.68 7.91
CA LEU A 14 15.01 8.45 7.27
C LEU A 14 15.62 8.26 5.87
N LEU A 15 15.93 9.33 5.13
CA LEU A 15 16.63 9.28 3.84
C LEU A 15 18.09 8.86 4.01
N VAL A 16 18.83 9.45 4.96
CA VAL A 16 20.23 9.04 5.26
C VAL A 16 20.26 7.55 5.60
N LYS A 17 19.40 7.11 6.52
CA LYS A 17 19.29 5.70 6.89
C LYS A 17 18.90 4.80 5.69
N GLY A 18 18.06 5.30 4.78
CA GLY A 18 17.73 4.65 3.53
C GLY A 18 18.93 4.48 2.63
N CYS A 19 19.72 5.55 2.47
CA CYS A 19 20.96 5.53 1.70
C CYS A 19 21.96 4.53 2.26
N ASP A 20 22.18 4.51 3.60
CA ASP A 20 23.09 3.57 4.27
C ASP A 20 22.73 2.09 3.96
N ARG A 21 21.43 1.78 3.88
CA ARG A 21 20.97 0.42 3.53
C ARG A 21 21.16 0.07 2.06
N TRP A 22 21.13 1.06 1.17
CA TRP A 22 21.23 0.84 -0.26
C TRP A 22 22.66 0.87 -0.79
N ILE A 23 23.50 1.77 -0.27
CA ILE A 23 24.83 1.99 -0.78
C ILE A 23 25.73 0.74 -0.70
N VAL A 24 25.51 -0.10 0.30
CA VAL A 24 26.23 -1.38 0.48
C VAL A 24 25.90 -2.44 -0.59
N LYS A 25 24.83 -2.21 -1.36
CA LYS A 25 24.41 -3.09 -2.46
C LYS A 25 25.05 -2.73 -3.80
N PHE A 26 25.87 -1.67 -3.82
CA PHE A 26 26.52 -1.23 -5.04
C PHE A 26 27.65 -2.18 -5.43
N ASP A 27 27.63 -2.63 -6.69
CA ASP A 27 28.67 -3.43 -7.31
C ASP A 27 29.56 -2.52 -8.18
N PRO A 28 30.83 -2.32 -7.81
CA PRO A 28 31.74 -1.43 -8.55
C PRO A 28 32.14 -1.98 -9.92
N GLU A 29 32.04 -3.30 -10.16
CA GLU A 29 32.40 -3.90 -11.43
C GLU A 29 31.35 -3.59 -12.53
N THR A 30 30.07 -3.57 -12.15
CA THR A 30 28.95 -3.34 -13.08
C THR A 30 28.36 -1.93 -12.99
N GLY A 31 28.70 -1.15 -11.96
CA GLY A 31 28.07 0.14 -11.67
C GLY A 31 26.60 0.05 -11.26
N LYS A 32 26.16 -1.10 -10.74
CA LYS A 32 24.77 -1.39 -10.42
C LYS A 32 24.53 -1.58 -8.92
N PHE A 33 23.33 -1.20 -8.46
CA PHE A 33 22.85 -1.61 -7.14
C PHE A 33 22.16 -2.97 -7.30
N LEU A 34 22.68 -4.00 -6.63
CA LEU A 34 22.21 -5.38 -6.79
C LEU A 34 21.20 -5.79 -5.69
N GLU A 35 20.39 -6.79 -5.98
CA GLU A 35 19.60 -7.49 -4.98
C GLU A 35 20.49 -8.40 -4.10
N ALA A 36 19.96 -8.86 -2.97
CA ALA A 36 20.71 -9.71 -2.04
C ALA A 36 21.16 -11.05 -2.66
N ASN A 37 20.47 -11.53 -3.70
CA ASN A 37 20.83 -12.72 -4.48
C ASN A 37 21.79 -12.45 -5.65
N GLY A 38 22.30 -11.22 -5.76
CA GLY A 38 23.15 -10.78 -6.88
C GLY A 38 22.40 -10.42 -8.17
N GLY A 39 21.08 -10.55 -8.18
CA GLY A 39 20.25 -10.14 -9.30
C GLY A 39 20.17 -8.60 -9.43
N TRP A 40 19.71 -8.13 -10.59
CA TRP A 40 19.52 -6.72 -10.85
C TRP A 40 18.18 -6.45 -11.52
N THR A 41 17.49 -5.43 -11.03
CA THR A 41 16.35 -4.83 -11.69
C THR A 41 16.63 -3.35 -11.97
N VAL A 42 16.08 -2.81 -13.05
CA VAL A 42 16.33 -1.41 -13.43
C VAL A 42 15.92 -0.42 -12.33
N THR A 43 14.91 -0.76 -11.53
CA THR A 43 14.42 0.06 -10.42
C THR A 43 15.43 0.18 -9.26
N ASN A 44 16.41 -0.72 -9.18
CA ASN A 44 17.47 -0.59 -8.17
C ASN A 44 18.31 0.67 -8.36
N GLN A 45 18.37 1.19 -9.60
CA GLN A 45 19.09 2.41 -9.93
C GLN A 45 18.36 3.69 -9.47
N ASP A 46 17.11 3.61 -9.04
CA ASP A 46 16.34 4.75 -8.53
C ASP A 46 17.05 5.48 -7.38
N ASN A 47 17.92 4.77 -6.66
CA ASN A 47 18.69 5.29 -5.52
C ASN A 47 19.71 6.38 -5.89
N ILE A 48 20.08 6.52 -7.17
CA ILE A 48 20.96 7.62 -7.60
C ILE A 48 20.34 8.99 -7.33
N PHE A 49 19.01 9.12 -7.37
CA PHE A 49 18.33 10.37 -7.05
C PHE A 49 18.41 10.72 -5.56
N LEU A 50 18.22 9.73 -4.68
CA LEU A 50 18.45 9.91 -3.25
C LEU A 50 19.87 10.35 -2.96
N LEU A 51 20.86 9.65 -3.53
CA LEU A 51 22.26 9.93 -3.32
C LEU A 51 22.65 11.31 -3.88
N ALA A 52 22.11 11.73 -5.04
CA ALA A 52 22.32 13.05 -5.61
C ALA A 52 21.78 14.16 -4.70
N TYR A 53 20.58 13.96 -4.14
CA TYR A 53 20.04 14.92 -3.17
C TYR A 53 20.94 15.05 -1.94
N LEU A 54 21.37 13.93 -1.36
CA LEU A 54 22.24 13.94 -0.18
C LEU A 54 23.63 14.55 -0.49
N TYR A 55 24.18 14.30 -1.68
CA TYR A 55 25.44 14.89 -2.12
C TYR A 55 25.41 16.43 -2.15
N LEU A 56 24.26 17.02 -2.48
CA LEU A 56 24.11 18.46 -2.66
C LEU A 56 23.71 19.21 -1.39
N ASN A 57 23.23 18.54 -0.35
CA ASN A 57 22.59 19.20 0.77
C ASN A 57 23.37 18.97 2.07
N ASP A 58 23.85 20.08 2.66
CA ASP A 58 24.52 20.10 3.95
C ASP A 58 23.50 20.14 5.08
N PHE A 59 23.43 19.09 5.89
CA PHE A 59 22.67 19.02 7.12
C PHE A 59 23.28 18.02 8.11
N GLU A 60 22.97 18.20 9.38
CA GLU A 60 23.45 17.32 10.44
C GLU A 60 23.16 15.84 10.14
N GLU A 61 24.09 14.96 10.42
CA GLU A 61 24.03 13.51 10.18
C GLU A 61 24.09 13.08 8.69
N ASN A 62 24.36 13.97 7.72
CA ASN A 62 24.54 13.61 6.31
C ASN A 62 26.01 13.34 5.95
N PRO A 63 26.48 12.09 5.87
CA PRO A 63 27.87 11.78 5.52
C PRO A 63 28.15 11.88 4.01
N TYR A 64 27.13 12.07 3.19
CA TYR A 64 27.22 12.04 1.72
C TYR A 64 27.40 13.44 1.11
N TYR A 65 27.36 14.51 1.91
CA TYR A 65 27.54 15.88 1.43
C TYR A 65 28.93 16.08 0.81
N GLN A 66 28.93 16.38 -0.48
CA GLN A 66 30.15 16.56 -1.29
C GLN A 66 31.19 15.41 -1.18
N ASP A 67 30.71 14.19 -0.83
CA ASP A 67 31.58 13.02 -0.81
C ASP A 67 31.94 12.59 -2.25
N PRO A 68 33.23 12.58 -2.62
CA PRO A 68 33.67 12.17 -3.96
C PRO A 68 33.19 10.75 -4.33
N LYS A 69 33.09 9.83 -3.37
CA LYS A 69 32.63 8.48 -3.59
C LYS A 69 31.14 8.47 -3.96
N ALA A 70 30.32 9.29 -3.30
CA ALA A 70 28.93 9.44 -3.66
C ALA A 70 28.74 9.92 -5.11
N LEU A 71 29.57 10.87 -5.56
CA LEU A 71 29.57 11.36 -6.94
C LEU A 71 29.92 10.25 -7.95
N GLU A 72 30.95 9.43 -7.64
CA GLU A 72 31.29 8.26 -8.47
C GLU A 72 30.13 7.26 -8.58
N LEU A 73 29.46 6.96 -7.48
CA LEU A 73 28.31 6.04 -7.46
C LEU A 73 27.12 6.59 -8.26
N ILE A 74 26.83 7.88 -8.16
CA ILE A 74 25.77 8.55 -8.94
C ILE A 74 26.06 8.39 -10.43
N LYS A 75 27.30 8.72 -10.85
CA LYS A 75 27.73 8.63 -12.24
C LYS A 75 27.66 7.19 -12.75
N ALA A 76 28.21 6.24 -12.00
CA ALA A 76 28.20 4.82 -12.37
C ALA A 76 26.75 4.28 -12.51
N GLY A 77 25.88 4.59 -11.54
CA GLY A 77 24.49 4.15 -11.57
C GLY A 77 23.68 4.71 -12.74
N GLY A 78 23.86 5.98 -13.09
CA GLY A 78 23.22 6.58 -14.26
C GLY A 78 23.77 6.04 -15.59
N ASN A 79 25.08 5.78 -15.66
CA ASN A 79 25.70 5.12 -16.82
C ASN A 79 25.18 3.69 -17.02
N ALA A 80 24.90 2.95 -15.92
CA ALA A 80 24.28 1.63 -15.99
C ALA A 80 22.86 1.68 -16.54
N LEU A 81 22.05 2.73 -16.19
CA LEU A 81 20.74 2.95 -16.82
C LEU A 81 20.87 3.20 -18.32
N ARG A 82 21.81 4.08 -18.72
CA ARG A 82 22.05 4.38 -20.14
C ARG A 82 22.48 3.13 -20.92
N ALA A 83 23.37 2.33 -20.35
CA ALA A 83 23.86 1.09 -20.97
C ALA A 83 22.76 -0.01 -21.07
N ALA A 84 21.77 0.02 -20.19
CA ALA A 84 20.64 -0.92 -20.21
C ALA A 84 19.56 -0.57 -21.26
N GLN A 85 19.61 0.66 -21.83
CA GLN A 85 18.62 1.08 -22.82
C GLN A 85 18.85 0.43 -24.18
N ARG A 86 17.75 0.08 -24.82
CA ARG A 86 17.71 -0.22 -26.26
C ARG A 86 17.76 1.03 -27.12
N GLU A 87 17.85 0.84 -28.43
CA GLU A 87 17.85 1.93 -29.42
C GLU A 87 16.58 2.81 -29.36
N ASP A 88 15.44 2.24 -28.92
CA ASP A 88 14.18 2.96 -28.74
C ASP A 88 14.00 3.60 -27.36
N GLY A 89 14.98 3.46 -26.48
CA GLY A 89 14.98 4.01 -25.11
C GLY A 89 14.32 3.12 -24.06
N GLN A 90 13.74 1.98 -24.44
CA GLN A 90 13.18 1.01 -23.48
C GLN A 90 14.28 0.28 -22.71
N VAL A 91 13.91 -0.24 -21.54
CA VAL A 91 14.74 -1.13 -20.71
C VAL A 91 14.02 -2.44 -20.44
N LEU A 92 14.77 -3.52 -20.28
CA LEU A 92 14.19 -4.79 -19.85
C LEU A 92 13.74 -4.68 -18.39
N PHE A 93 12.46 -4.91 -18.15
CA PHE A 93 11.94 -4.97 -16.81
C PHE A 93 11.98 -6.40 -16.27
N VAL A 94 12.95 -6.64 -15.39
CA VAL A 94 13.08 -7.87 -14.62
C VAL A 94 12.55 -7.59 -13.21
N LYS A 95 11.70 -8.47 -12.70
CA LYS A 95 11.18 -8.36 -11.33
C LYS A 95 12.17 -8.96 -10.32
N VAL A 96 11.96 -8.69 -9.04
CA VAL A 96 12.80 -9.18 -7.95
C VAL A 96 12.89 -10.72 -7.91
N ASP A 97 11.86 -11.43 -8.37
CA ASP A 97 11.84 -12.89 -8.52
C ASP A 97 12.56 -13.42 -9.77
N GLY A 98 13.17 -12.52 -10.56
CA GLY A 98 13.88 -12.85 -11.80
C GLY A 98 12.96 -13.03 -13.01
N SER A 99 11.64 -12.94 -12.88
CA SER A 99 10.73 -13.03 -14.02
C SER A 99 10.77 -11.76 -14.87
N GLU A 100 10.74 -11.93 -16.19
CA GLU A 100 10.79 -10.82 -17.15
C GLU A 100 9.37 -10.36 -17.52
N TRP A 101 9.20 -9.04 -17.61
CA TRP A 101 7.96 -8.41 -18.09
C TRP A 101 8.08 -7.91 -19.52
N GLY A 102 9.28 -7.94 -20.04
CA GLY A 102 9.61 -7.41 -21.36
C GLY A 102 10.17 -5.98 -21.29
N TYR A 103 10.29 -5.38 -22.47
CA TYR A 103 10.85 -4.03 -22.61
C TYR A 103 9.80 -2.98 -22.43
N ILE A 104 10.05 -2.01 -21.54
CA ILE A 104 9.15 -0.91 -21.22
C ILE A 104 9.94 0.39 -21.00
N TYR A 105 9.25 1.52 -21.03
CA TYR A 105 9.73 2.78 -20.47
C TYR A 105 9.40 2.76 -18.98
N MET A 106 10.38 2.39 -18.13
CA MET A 106 10.14 2.24 -16.70
C MET A 106 9.96 3.59 -16.03
N PRO A 107 8.71 3.97 -15.65
CA PRO A 107 8.41 5.35 -15.27
C PRO A 107 9.20 5.82 -14.06
N TRP A 108 9.35 4.95 -13.03
CA TRP A 108 10.11 5.28 -11.83
C TRP A 108 11.58 5.57 -12.13
N SER A 109 12.25 4.66 -12.82
CA SER A 109 13.68 4.76 -13.10
C SER A 109 13.98 5.93 -14.04
N MET A 110 13.15 6.13 -15.08
CA MET A 110 13.32 7.26 -16.00
C MET A 110 13.11 8.60 -15.28
N PHE A 111 12.13 8.67 -14.37
CA PHE A 111 11.88 9.87 -13.58
C PHE A 111 13.01 10.17 -12.61
N HIS A 112 13.47 9.19 -11.83
CA HIS A 112 14.55 9.39 -10.88
C HIS A 112 15.88 9.71 -11.58
N TRP A 113 16.13 9.11 -12.74
CA TRP A 113 17.29 9.45 -13.56
C TRP A 113 17.22 10.88 -14.09
N LEU A 114 16.05 11.32 -14.58
CA LEU A 114 15.82 12.72 -15.00
C LEU A 114 16.07 13.70 -13.85
N GLN A 115 15.58 13.39 -12.66
CA GLN A 115 15.77 14.22 -11.48
C GLN A 115 17.26 14.26 -11.06
N THR A 116 17.95 13.14 -11.16
CA THR A 116 19.40 13.07 -10.93
C THR A 116 20.16 13.90 -11.94
N PHE A 117 19.80 13.80 -13.22
CA PHE A 117 20.40 14.62 -14.29
C PHE A 117 20.24 16.11 -13.99
N ASP A 118 19.03 16.56 -13.63
CA ASP A 118 18.76 17.96 -13.29
C ASP A 118 19.64 18.45 -12.12
N LEU A 119 19.69 17.69 -11.03
CA LEU A 119 20.46 18.04 -9.84
C LEU A 119 21.97 18.07 -10.10
N MET A 120 22.47 17.16 -10.93
CA MET A 120 23.91 16.92 -11.09
C MET A 120 24.53 17.63 -12.30
N THR A 121 23.79 18.49 -13.02
CA THR A 121 24.26 19.18 -14.24
C THR A 121 25.56 19.97 -14.01
N GLY A 122 25.79 20.54 -12.83
CA GLY A 122 26.98 21.27 -12.49
C GLY A 122 28.15 20.42 -11.95
N TYR A 123 27.98 19.12 -11.82
CA TYR A 123 28.93 18.21 -11.15
C TYR A 123 29.42 17.05 -12.01
N LEU A 124 28.66 16.72 -13.07
CA LEU A 124 29.04 15.69 -14.03
C LEU A 124 29.85 16.28 -15.19
N ASP A 125 30.74 15.47 -15.77
CA ASP A 125 31.48 15.85 -16.98
C ASP A 125 30.54 15.93 -18.20
N GLN A 126 30.99 16.69 -19.21
CA GLN A 126 30.19 17.00 -20.39
C GLN A 126 29.78 15.75 -21.19
N ASP A 127 30.65 14.75 -21.31
CA ASP A 127 30.37 13.53 -22.07
C ASP A 127 29.25 12.72 -21.38
N THR A 128 29.30 12.62 -20.05
CA THR A 128 28.23 11.99 -19.22
C THR A 128 26.92 12.74 -19.38
N LEU A 129 26.91 14.07 -19.31
CA LEU A 129 25.70 14.88 -19.47
C LEU A 129 25.07 14.72 -20.86
N VAL A 130 25.88 14.72 -21.91
CA VAL A 130 25.40 14.49 -23.29
C VAL A 130 24.77 13.10 -23.42
N SER A 131 25.48 12.07 -22.98
CA SER A 131 25.00 10.67 -23.05
C SER A 131 23.70 10.46 -22.26
N TRP A 132 23.59 11.03 -21.06
CA TRP A 132 22.36 10.90 -20.25
C TRP A 132 21.20 11.66 -20.89
N LYS A 133 21.43 12.87 -21.40
CA LYS A 133 20.40 13.66 -22.09
C LYS A 133 19.86 12.93 -23.32
N GLU A 134 20.72 12.30 -24.12
CA GLU A 134 20.32 11.47 -25.25
C GLU A 134 19.43 10.30 -24.81
N GLY A 135 19.87 9.55 -23.80
CA GLY A 135 19.09 8.42 -23.26
C GLY A 135 17.73 8.84 -22.70
N LEU A 136 17.67 9.93 -21.94
CA LEU A 136 16.44 10.49 -21.41
C LEU A 136 15.51 10.98 -22.54
N THR A 137 16.05 11.62 -23.58
CA THR A 137 15.27 12.07 -24.73
C THR A 137 14.66 10.87 -25.48
N LEU A 138 15.43 9.80 -25.73
CA LEU A 138 14.92 8.56 -26.32
C LEU A 138 13.74 7.98 -25.53
N ALA A 139 13.88 7.90 -24.19
CA ALA A 139 12.85 7.36 -23.32
C ALA A 139 11.59 8.24 -23.36
N TYR A 140 11.72 9.56 -23.19
CA TYR A 140 10.58 10.47 -23.15
C TYR A 140 9.89 10.67 -24.50
N ASP A 141 10.60 10.62 -25.62
CA ASP A 141 10.00 10.56 -26.95
C ASP A 141 9.19 9.26 -27.14
N GLY A 142 9.67 8.16 -26.60
CA GLY A 142 8.94 6.89 -26.57
C GLY A 142 7.68 6.94 -25.70
N ILE A 143 7.78 7.48 -24.49
CA ILE A 143 6.64 7.72 -23.59
C ILE A 143 5.60 8.63 -24.27
N ASN A 144 6.02 9.74 -24.89
CA ASN A 144 5.14 10.66 -25.61
C ASN A 144 4.31 9.92 -26.68
N ARG A 145 4.97 9.08 -27.50
CA ARG A 145 4.26 8.26 -28.51
C ARG A 145 3.31 7.25 -27.86
N GLY A 146 3.73 6.59 -26.78
CA GLY A 146 2.95 5.57 -26.08
C GLY A 146 1.67 6.13 -25.46
N LEU A 147 1.75 7.27 -24.77
CA LEU A 147 0.64 7.88 -24.07
C LEU A 147 -0.54 8.29 -24.98
N GLN A 148 -0.32 8.48 -26.30
CA GLN A 148 -1.39 8.84 -27.24
C GLN A 148 -2.50 7.80 -27.31
N SER A 149 -2.21 6.52 -27.07
CA SER A 149 -3.14 5.39 -27.22
C SER A 149 -3.51 4.69 -25.91
N LEU A 150 -2.90 5.08 -24.78
CA LEU A 150 -3.10 4.36 -23.53
C LEU A 150 -4.38 4.77 -22.80
N HIS A 151 -4.95 3.80 -22.08
CA HIS A 151 -6.02 4.04 -21.10
C HIS A 151 -5.40 4.31 -19.71
N ILE A 152 -6.20 4.86 -18.80
CA ILE A 152 -5.74 5.21 -17.46
C ILE A 152 -5.53 3.94 -16.63
N HIS A 153 -4.32 3.76 -16.14
CA HIS A 153 -3.91 2.87 -15.07
C HIS A 153 -2.62 3.41 -14.42
N ASN A 154 -2.09 2.76 -13.40
CA ASN A 154 -0.98 3.29 -12.59
C ASN A 154 0.26 3.71 -13.41
N ILE A 155 0.70 2.92 -14.40
CA ILE A 155 1.90 3.23 -15.22
C ILE A 155 1.73 4.49 -16.07
N PRO A 156 0.69 4.64 -16.94
CA PRO A 156 0.49 5.86 -17.73
C PRO A 156 0.33 7.13 -16.90
N VAL A 157 -0.26 7.05 -15.71
CA VAL A 157 -0.39 8.21 -14.82
C VAL A 157 0.99 8.64 -14.31
N TRP A 158 1.84 7.68 -13.97
CA TRP A 158 3.21 7.96 -13.55
C TRP A 158 4.07 8.49 -14.72
N ASP A 159 3.96 7.88 -15.91
CA ASP A 159 4.59 8.35 -17.14
C ASP A 159 4.17 9.79 -17.46
N SER A 160 2.90 10.13 -17.24
CA SER A 160 2.37 11.49 -17.48
C SER A 160 3.04 12.53 -16.57
N THR A 161 3.24 12.22 -15.31
CA THR A 161 3.97 13.09 -14.37
C THR A 161 5.44 13.18 -14.75
N ALA A 162 6.06 12.06 -15.12
CA ALA A 162 7.47 12.02 -15.51
C ALA A 162 7.74 12.82 -16.79
N ILE A 163 6.89 12.67 -17.81
CA ILE A 163 7.04 13.42 -19.07
C ILE A 163 6.70 14.91 -18.90
N TYR A 164 5.76 15.27 -18.00
CA TYR A 164 5.54 16.68 -17.66
C TYR A 164 6.81 17.33 -17.14
N ARG A 165 7.49 16.67 -16.18
CA ARG A 165 8.75 17.15 -15.62
C ARG A 165 9.85 17.21 -16.68
N ALA A 166 9.94 16.25 -17.59
CA ALA A 166 10.87 16.30 -18.72
C ALA A 166 10.56 17.47 -19.66
N GLY A 167 9.26 17.75 -19.90
CA GLY A 167 8.80 18.91 -20.67
C GLY A 167 9.24 20.24 -20.07
N VAL A 168 9.15 20.37 -18.75
CA VAL A 168 9.66 21.56 -18.03
C VAL A 168 11.18 21.67 -18.17
N LEU A 169 11.93 20.58 -17.93
CA LEU A 169 13.39 20.60 -17.94
C LEU A 169 13.99 20.80 -19.34
N PHE A 170 13.43 20.16 -20.36
CA PHE A 170 13.93 20.20 -21.74
C PHE A 170 13.25 21.25 -22.62
N ASN A 171 12.35 22.06 -22.03
CA ASN A 171 11.54 23.06 -22.74
C ASN A 171 10.76 22.46 -23.93
N ARG A 172 10.07 21.33 -23.69
CA ARG A 172 9.28 20.58 -24.67
C ARG A 172 7.79 20.74 -24.36
N GLU A 173 7.11 21.60 -25.13
CA GLU A 173 5.68 21.86 -24.94
C GLU A 173 4.82 20.63 -25.24
N ASP A 174 5.16 19.88 -26.30
CA ASP A 174 4.46 18.64 -26.66
C ASP A 174 4.47 17.59 -25.53
N TYR A 175 5.50 17.55 -24.69
CA TYR A 175 5.54 16.69 -23.51
C TYR A 175 4.57 17.17 -22.43
N LYS A 176 4.47 18.49 -22.22
CA LYS A 176 3.53 19.04 -21.23
C LYS A 176 2.09 18.85 -21.67
N GLU A 177 1.78 19.08 -22.94
CA GLU A 177 0.44 18.92 -23.49
C GLU A 177 -0.09 17.50 -23.36
N ILE A 178 0.70 16.48 -23.71
CA ILE A 178 0.27 15.07 -23.54
C ILE A 178 0.11 14.71 -22.08
N ALA A 179 1.00 15.19 -21.20
CA ALA A 179 0.90 15.00 -19.77
C ALA A 179 -0.39 15.58 -19.20
N ASP A 180 -0.68 16.85 -19.51
CA ASP A 180 -1.88 17.55 -19.05
C ASP A 180 -3.15 16.84 -19.50
N LYS A 181 -3.19 16.39 -20.76
CA LYS A 181 -4.29 15.58 -21.30
C LYS A 181 -4.52 14.30 -20.50
N MET A 182 -3.46 13.58 -20.18
CA MET A 182 -3.54 12.31 -19.44
C MET A 182 -3.88 12.53 -17.95
N ILE A 183 -3.31 13.55 -17.33
CA ILE A 183 -3.63 13.93 -15.95
C ILE A 183 -5.10 14.36 -15.83
N ASN A 184 -5.60 15.18 -16.77
CA ASN A 184 -7.02 15.55 -16.79
C ASN A 184 -7.93 14.31 -16.88
N LYS A 185 -7.63 13.40 -17.81
CA LYS A 185 -8.35 12.13 -17.92
C LYS A 185 -8.26 11.28 -16.65
N THR A 186 -7.12 11.30 -15.97
CA THR A 186 -6.94 10.63 -14.68
C THR A 186 -7.88 11.20 -13.62
N VAL A 187 -7.97 12.54 -13.50
CA VAL A 187 -8.89 13.19 -12.57
C VAL A 187 -10.35 12.84 -12.87
N GLU A 188 -10.73 12.82 -14.15
CA GLU A 188 -12.10 12.51 -14.60
C GLU A 188 -12.51 11.05 -14.33
N THR A 189 -11.56 10.12 -14.36
CA THR A 189 -11.83 8.68 -14.19
C THR A 189 -11.75 8.19 -12.74
N GLN A 190 -11.49 9.08 -11.79
CA GLN A 190 -11.46 8.70 -10.37
C GLN A 190 -12.86 8.28 -9.89
N HIS A 191 -12.92 7.18 -9.16
CA HIS A 191 -14.15 6.76 -8.49
C HIS A 191 -14.58 7.80 -7.42
N PRO A 192 -15.89 8.03 -7.23
CA PRO A 192 -16.38 8.97 -6.21
C PRO A 192 -15.83 8.75 -4.80
N ASP A 193 -15.54 7.52 -4.42
CA ASP A 193 -14.95 7.15 -3.14
C ASP A 193 -13.45 7.52 -3.02
N GLY A 194 -12.83 8.11 -4.05
CA GLY A 194 -11.46 8.62 -3.98
C GLY A 194 -10.37 7.65 -4.38
N PHE A 195 -10.67 6.59 -5.09
CA PHE A 195 -9.68 5.67 -5.66
C PHE A 195 -9.79 5.56 -7.18
N TRP A 196 -8.77 5.02 -7.82
CA TRP A 196 -8.83 4.56 -9.21
C TRP A 196 -8.95 3.04 -9.21
N PRO A 197 -9.91 2.48 -9.97
CA PRO A 197 -10.10 1.03 -10.01
C PRO A 197 -8.88 0.31 -10.59
N GLU A 198 -8.36 -0.63 -9.83
CA GLU A 198 -7.36 -1.60 -10.26
C GLU A 198 -7.92 -2.99 -9.96
N HIS A 199 -7.85 -3.91 -10.91
CA HIS A 199 -8.39 -5.27 -10.73
C HIS A 199 -9.85 -5.29 -10.22
N LEU A 200 -10.71 -4.47 -10.82
CA LEU A 200 -12.16 -4.38 -10.55
C LEU A 200 -12.54 -3.79 -9.18
N GLY A 201 -11.71 -2.94 -8.61
CA GLY A 201 -12.07 -2.27 -7.37
C GLY A 201 -10.92 -1.48 -6.75
N PRO A 202 -11.04 -1.02 -5.51
CA PRO A 202 -9.97 -0.31 -4.84
C PRO A 202 -8.77 -1.24 -4.63
N THR A 203 -7.58 -0.69 -4.87
CA THR A 203 -6.30 -1.29 -4.52
C THR A 203 -5.45 -0.19 -3.91
N LEU A 204 -5.44 -0.11 -2.58
CA LEU A 204 -4.91 1.04 -1.83
C LEU A 204 -3.44 1.33 -2.14
N SER A 205 -2.64 0.27 -2.32
CA SER A 205 -1.24 0.39 -2.69
C SER A 205 -1.05 1.04 -4.06
N TYR A 206 -1.87 0.68 -5.05
CA TYR A 206 -1.83 1.30 -6.37
C TYR A 206 -2.45 2.70 -6.36
N ASN A 207 -3.51 2.91 -5.54
CA ASN A 207 -4.06 4.25 -5.33
C ASN A 207 -2.96 5.23 -4.89
N GLY A 208 -2.03 4.77 -4.03
CA GLY A 208 -0.86 5.55 -3.64
C GLY A 208 0.05 5.96 -4.80
N VAL A 209 0.13 5.17 -5.88
CA VAL A 209 0.89 5.54 -7.09
C VAL A 209 0.26 6.73 -7.80
N TYR A 210 -1.08 6.73 -7.95
CA TYR A 210 -1.81 7.88 -8.53
C TYR A 210 -1.63 9.14 -7.68
N ILE A 211 -1.80 9.01 -6.36
CA ILE A 211 -1.67 10.13 -5.42
C ILE A 211 -0.26 10.72 -5.48
N TYR A 212 0.77 9.88 -5.49
CA TYR A 212 2.16 10.33 -5.63
C TYR A 212 2.36 11.06 -6.96
N ALA A 213 1.93 10.47 -8.07
CA ALA A 213 2.06 11.08 -9.39
C ALA A 213 1.38 12.45 -9.46
N LEU A 214 0.12 12.56 -8.99
CA LEU A 214 -0.60 13.83 -8.97
C LEU A 214 0.05 14.87 -8.03
N GLY A 215 0.56 14.43 -6.88
CA GLY A 215 1.28 15.31 -5.95
C GLY A 215 2.59 15.84 -6.55
N VAL A 216 3.36 15.00 -7.22
CA VAL A 216 4.59 15.40 -7.94
C VAL A 216 4.26 16.30 -9.13
N TYR A 217 3.21 15.99 -9.90
CA TYR A 217 2.74 16.84 -11.00
C TYR A 217 2.40 18.25 -10.50
N LYS A 218 1.65 18.35 -9.39
CA LYS A 218 1.33 19.63 -8.74
C LYS A 218 2.58 20.37 -8.29
N PHE A 219 3.52 19.67 -7.65
CA PHE A 219 4.78 20.24 -7.18
C PHE A 219 5.60 20.90 -8.30
N TYR A 220 5.59 20.34 -9.51
CA TYR A 220 6.28 20.90 -10.65
C TYR A 220 5.45 21.92 -11.47
N GLY A 221 4.33 22.41 -10.92
CA GLY A 221 3.53 23.47 -11.50
C GLY A 221 2.62 23.03 -12.64
N GLY A 222 2.13 21.79 -12.58
CA GLY A 222 1.17 21.26 -13.54
C GLY A 222 -0.08 22.13 -13.67
N SER A 223 -0.59 22.29 -14.91
CA SER A 223 -1.70 23.18 -15.23
C SER A 223 -3.08 22.65 -14.83
N VAL A 224 -3.22 21.32 -14.79
CA VAL A 224 -4.48 20.65 -14.43
C VAL A 224 -4.69 20.70 -12.91
N LYS A 225 -5.90 21.09 -12.50
CA LYS A 225 -6.24 21.14 -11.07
C LYS A 225 -6.53 19.74 -10.54
N VAL A 226 -5.67 19.25 -9.66
CA VAL A 226 -5.75 17.90 -9.08
C VAL A 226 -6.25 17.87 -7.63
N ASP A 227 -6.45 19.05 -7.01
CA ASP A 227 -6.75 19.17 -5.58
C ASP A 227 -8.01 18.40 -5.15
N SER A 228 -9.09 18.48 -5.92
CA SER A 228 -10.33 17.77 -5.59
C SER A 228 -10.17 16.25 -5.67
N ALA A 229 -9.34 15.75 -6.59
CA ALA A 229 -9.03 14.33 -6.68
C ALA A 229 -8.16 13.87 -5.51
N LEU A 230 -7.15 14.66 -5.16
CA LEU A 230 -6.29 14.40 -3.99
C LEU A 230 -7.11 14.45 -2.69
N GLN A 231 -8.04 15.40 -2.54
CA GLN A 231 -8.92 15.51 -1.37
C GLN A 231 -9.81 14.27 -1.20
N ARG A 232 -10.41 13.75 -2.29
CA ARG A 232 -11.18 12.50 -2.23
C ARG A 232 -10.30 11.31 -1.85
N SER A 233 -9.10 11.20 -2.45
CA SER A 233 -8.14 10.15 -2.10
C SER A 233 -7.68 10.25 -0.65
N PHE A 234 -7.51 11.45 -0.13
CA PHE A 234 -7.12 11.66 1.27
C PHE A 234 -8.20 11.16 2.24
N ALA A 235 -9.48 11.39 1.94
CA ALA A 235 -10.58 10.85 2.73
C ALA A 235 -10.58 9.31 2.71
N MET A 236 -10.39 8.69 1.53
CA MET A 236 -10.26 7.24 1.40
C MET A 236 -9.07 6.70 2.19
N GLN A 237 -7.91 7.34 2.09
CA GLN A 237 -6.69 6.92 2.76
C GLN A 237 -6.82 6.95 4.28
N LYS A 238 -7.39 8.04 4.83
CA LYS A 238 -7.65 8.14 6.29
C LYS A 238 -8.58 7.04 6.80
N ALA A 239 -9.54 6.61 5.99
CA ALA A 239 -10.44 5.49 6.31
C ALA A 239 -9.76 4.11 6.17
N SER A 240 -8.60 4.05 5.55
CA SER A 240 -7.93 2.80 5.15
C SER A 240 -6.57 2.61 5.82
N VAL A 241 -6.37 3.20 7.01
CA VAL A 241 -5.11 3.12 7.76
C VAL A 241 -5.36 2.69 9.19
N TYR A 242 -4.50 1.81 9.71
CA TYR A 242 -4.44 1.46 11.13
C TYR A 242 -3.63 2.51 11.92
N PRO A 243 -3.76 2.53 13.27
CA PRO A 243 -3.00 3.45 14.12
C PRO A 243 -1.48 3.31 14.05
N ASP A 244 -0.96 2.20 13.52
CA ASP A 244 0.47 1.98 13.28
C ASP A 244 0.93 2.48 11.90
N GLY A 245 0.04 3.07 11.10
CA GLY A 245 0.33 3.57 9.75
C GLY A 245 0.28 2.53 8.65
N SER A 246 -0.02 1.27 8.96
CA SER A 246 -0.21 0.23 7.95
C SER A 246 -1.61 0.31 7.30
N LEU A 247 -1.71 -0.22 6.07
CA LEU A 247 -2.97 -0.17 5.32
C LEU A 247 -3.99 -1.20 5.81
N VAL A 248 -5.26 -0.81 5.74
CA VAL A 248 -6.41 -1.72 5.97
C VAL A 248 -6.58 -2.62 4.76
N GLU A 249 -6.19 -3.84 4.89
CA GLU A 249 -6.09 -4.82 3.81
C GLU A 249 -7.44 -5.33 3.29
N THR A 250 -8.52 -5.26 4.08
CA THR A 250 -9.86 -5.73 3.66
C THR A 250 -10.43 -4.92 2.50
N ALA A 251 -9.99 -3.67 2.33
CA ALA A 251 -10.39 -2.83 1.21
C ALA A 251 -9.48 -3.00 -0.02
N ASP A 252 -8.31 -3.66 0.12
CA ASP A 252 -7.34 -3.80 -0.97
C ASP A 252 -7.59 -5.08 -1.79
N GLY A 253 -7.66 -4.94 -3.11
CA GLY A 253 -7.87 -6.06 -4.04
C GLY A 253 -6.60 -6.82 -4.42
N ARG A 254 -5.44 -6.49 -3.83
CA ARG A 254 -4.16 -7.10 -4.19
C ARG A 254 -3.19 -7.29 -3.05
N VAL A 255 -3.00 -6.27 -2.22
CA VAL A 255 -1.99 -6.29 -1.16
C VAL A 255 -2.58 -6.87 0.11
N LYS A 256 -1.75 -7.62 0.82
CA LYS A 256 -2.03 -8.20 2.12
C LYS A 256 -1.39 -7.36 3.21
N TYR A 257 -1.86 -7.54 4.43
CA TYR A 257 -1.28 -6.85 5.57
C TYR A 257 0.14 -7.34 5.85
N ASP A 258 1.10 -6.42 5.83
CA ASP A 258 2.51 -6.69 6.17
C ASP A 258 3.04 -5.85 7.35
N GLY A 259 2.21 -4.93 7.88
CA GLY A 259 2.57 -4.02 8.96
C GLY A 259 3.46 -2.85 8.53
N SER A 260 3.72 -2.68 7.24
CA SER A 260 4.53 -1.58 6.73
C SER A 260 3.76 -0.27 6.72
N VAL A 261 4.41 0.81 7.13
CA VAL A 261 3.85 2.16 7.07
C VAL A 261 3.89 2.68 5.63
N ARG A 262 2.77 3.18 5.15
CA ARG A 262 2.69 3.73 3.80
C ARG A 262 3.15 5.18 3.77
N THR A 263 4.25 5.46 3.08
CA THR A 263 4.86 6.81 3.01
C THR A 263 4.99 7.37 1.59
N SER A 264 4.78 6.54 0.56
CA SER A 264 5.03 6.94 -0.82
C SER A 264 4.06 7.98 -1.38
N ASP A 265 2.84 8.05 -0.87
CA ASP A 265 1.75 8.92 -1.33
C ASP A 265 1.63 10.25 -0.56
N LEU A 266 2.42 10.44 0.49
CA LEU A 266 2.31 11.58 1.41
C LEU A 266 2.46 12.95 0.72
N ILE A 267 3.20 13.05 -0.37
CA ILE A 267 3.37 14.27 -1.15
C ILE A 267 2.02 14.82 -1.68
N GLY A 268 1.05 13.94 -1.95
CA GLY A 268 -0.26 14.34 -2.45
C GLY A 268 -1.15 15.04 -1.43
N TYR A 269 -0.77 15.05 -0.14
CA TYR A 269 -1.62 15.57 0.94
C TYR A 269 -1.12 16.89 1.54
N LEU A 270 0.10 17.32 1.21
CA LEU A 270 0.80 18.41 1.88
C LEU A 270 0.01 19.72 1.97
N GLU A 271 -0.78 20.07 0.97
CA GLU A 271 -1.57 21.31 0.94
C GLU A 271 -3.06 21.11 1.24
N LEU A 272 -3.43 19.89 1.66
CA LEU A 272 -4.81 19.60 2.05
C LEU A 272 -5.04 19.90 3.53
N GLU A 273 -6.28 20.21 3.88
CA GLU A 273 -6.67 20.42 5.28
C GLU A 273 -6.38 19.16 6.11
N GLY A 274 -5.59 19.33 7.20
CA GLY A 274 -5.11 18.23 8.02
C GLY A 274 -4.07 17.35 7.35
N GLY A 275 -3.56 17.73 6.17
CA GLY A 275 -2.60 16.94 5.40
C GLY A 275 -1.22 16.90 6.05
N LEU A 276 -0.71 18.04 6.53
CA LEU A 276 0.59 18.10 7.20
C LEU A 276 0.62 17.29 8.50
N GLU A 277 -0.46 17.36 9.28
CA GLU A 277 -0.62 16.58 10.51
C GLU A 277 -0.65 15.06 10.19
N TYR A 278 -1.35 14.68 9.13
CA TYR A 278 -1.36 13.29 8.67
C TYR A 278 0.02 12.83 8.22
N VAL A 279 0.72 13.64 7.43
CA VAL A 279 2.11 13.36 6.99
C VAL A 279 3.02 13.20 8.20
N ASN A 280 2.94 14.11 9.18
CA ASN A 280 3.70 14.03 10.41
C ASN A 280 3.41 12.74 11.20
N PHE A 281 2.13 12.37 11.34
CA PHE A 281 1.71 11.12 11.98
C PHE A 281 2.31 9.89 11.27
N MET A 282 2.21 9.81 9.95
CA MET A 282 2.73 8.67 9.18
C MET A 282 4.26 8.56 9.30
N LEU A 283 4.97 9.69 9.29
CA LEU A 283 6.41 9.70 9.50
C LEU A 283 6.79 9.26 10.92
N ASP A 284 6.01 9.61 11.94
CA ASP A 284 6.21 9.11 13.30
C ASP A 284 6.07 7.59 13.39
N GLN A 285 5.08 7.01 12.68
CA GLN A 285 4.97 5.56 12.62
C GLN A 285 6.15 4.93 11.87
N ALA A 286 6.61 5.55 10.77
CA ALA A 286 7.79 5.08 10.04
C ALA A 286 9.06 5.09 10.91
N VAL A 287 9.26 6.14 11.71
CA VAL A 287 10.36 6.21 12.70
C VAL A 287 10.24 5.10 13.75
N LYS A 288 9.04 4.90 14.33
CA LYS A 288 8.79 3.87 15.35
C LYS A 288 8.99 2.45 14.85
N SER A 289 8.67 2.20 13.58
CA SER A 289 8.81 0.87 12.93
C SER A 289 10.19 0.63 12.31
N ASP A 290 11.15 1.52 12.54
CA ASP A 290 12.50 1.44 11.95
C ASP A 290 12.51 1.39 10.41
N GLN A 291 11.47 1.93 9.77
CA GLN A 291 11.37 2.00 8.32
C GLN A 291 12.35 3.04 7.77
N VAL A 292 12.74 2.88 6.51
CA VAL A 292 13.59 3.84 5.80
C VAL A 292 12.83 4.47 4.65
N LEU A 293 13.31 5.63 4.19
CA LEU A 293 12.77 6.30 3.01
C LEU A 293 13.77 6.20 1.85
N GLY A 294 13.23 6.11 0.64
CA GLY A 294 13.99 6.07 -0.60
C GLY A 294 13.75 7.31 -1.47
N SER A 295 14.17 7.21 -2.73
CA SER A 295 14.15 8.31 -3.72
C SER A 295 12.80 9.02 -3.87
N GLN A 296 11.68 8.33 -3.71
CA GLN A 296 10.36 8.97 -3.77
C GLN A 296 10.18 10.05 -2.70
N ALA A 297 10.73 9.86 -1.51
CA ALA A 297 10.61 10.81 -0.42
C ALA A 297 11.50 12.06 -0.59
N VAL A 298 12.42 12.08 -1.53
CA VAL A 298 13.17 13.29 -1.89
C VAL A 298 12.24 14.38 -2.41
N ASN A 299 11.26 14.03 -3.27
CA ASN A 299 10.28 15.00 -3.74
C ASN A 299 9.35 15.48 -2.61
N LEU A 300 8.97 14.58 -1.69
CA LEU A 300 8.21 14.95 -0.50
C LEU A 300 8.98 16.00 0.32
N LEU A 301 10.28 15.76 0.60
CA LEU A 301 11.12 16.69 1.35
C LEU A 301 11.25 18.05 0.63
N ARG A 302 11.58 18.04 -0.67
CA ARG A 302 11.70 19.26 -1.48
C ARG A 302 10.42 20.08 -1.49
N TYR A 303 9.26 19.43 -1.48
CA TYR A 303 7.99 20.14 -1.41
C TYR A 303 7.74 20.72 -0.01
N VAL A 304 7.97 19.93 1.03
CA VAL A 304 7.85 20.40 2.43
C VAL A 304 8.74 21.64 2.67
N GLU A 305 9.97 21.65 2.15
CA GLU A 305 10.89 22.79 2.29
C GLU A 305 10.38 24.08 1.63
N GLN A 306 9.53 23.97 0.59
CA GLN A 306 8.95 25.12 -0.11
C GLN A 306 7.65 25.63 0.52
N LEU A 307 7.02 24.84 1.41
CA LEU A 307 5.77 25.27 2.06
C LEU A 307 6.03 26.46 3.01
N PRO A 308 5.03 27.34 3.20
CA PRO A 308 5.09 28.37 4.24
C PRO A 308 5.21 27.75 5.63
N GLU A 309 5.70 28.51 6.60
CA GLU A 309 5.70 28.11 7.99
C GLU A 309 4.25 27.95 8.48
N THR A 310 3.95 26.80 9.09
CA THR A 310 2.62 26.48 9.62
C THR A 310 2.77 26.10 11.08
N GLU A 311 1.93 26.68 11.93
CA GLU A 311 1.84 26.27 13.32
C GLU A 311 1.21 24.88 13.40
N CYS A 312 1.67 24.09 14.37
CA CYS A 312 1.12 22.77 14.62
C CYS A 312 -0.29 22.91 15.21
N SER A 313 -1.31 22.35 14.57
CA SER A 313 -2.59 22.16 15.24
C SER A 313 -2.48 21.02 16.27
N GLU A 314 -3.13 21.16 17.42
CA GLU A 314 -3.13 20.11 18.45
C GLU A 314 -3.94 18.86 18.06
N ASP A 315 -4.72 18.94 16.99
CA ASP A 315 -5.56 17.84 16.49
C ASP A 315 -4.74 16.81 15.70
N ALA A 316 -4.17 15.84 16.41
CA ALA A 316 -3.53 14.69 15.80
C ALA A 316 -4.60 13.75 15.18
N PRO A 317 -4.66 13.62 13.86
CA PRO A 317 -5.82 13.03 13.17
C PRO A 317 -6.02 11.53 13.39
N LEU A 318 -5.06 10.83 13.98
CA LEU A 318 -5.10 9.36 14.13
C LEU A 318 -4.40 8.87 15.41
N THR A 319 -4.50 9.60 16.52
CA THR A 319 -3.87 9.16 17.78
C THR A 319 -4.50 7.87 18.30
N ASP A 320 -3.68 7.05 18.96
CA ASP A 320 -4.02 5.78 19.60
C ASP A 320 -5.15 5.89 20.65
N SER A 321 -5.37 7.09 21.20
CA SER A 321 -6.34 7.38 22.26
C SER A 321 -7.70 7.87 21.77
N SER A 322 -7.86 8.21 20.47
CA SER A 322 -9.10 8.78 19.96
C SER A 322 -10.16 7.70 19.69
N GLU A 323 -11.38 7.94 20.19
CA GLU A 323 -12.54 7.23 19.67
C GLU A 323 -12.84 7.77 18.29
N LEU A 324 -12.96 6.87 17.29
CA LEU A 324 -13.23 7.22 15.91
C LEU A 324 -14.30 6.31 15.35
N LYS A 325 -15.37 6.90 14.84
CA LYS A 325 -16.31 6.24 13.95
C LYS A 325 -16.26 6.93 12.61
N LEU A 326 -15.81 6.21 11.59
CA LEU A 326 -15.66 6.74 10.24
C LEU A 326 -16.35 5.81 9.25
N CYS A 327 -17.06 6.43 8.31
CA CYS A 327 -17.63 5.72 7.17
C CYS A 327 -17.28 6.48 5.89
N HIS A 328 -16.53 5.84 5.00
CA HIS A 328 -16.15 6.41 3.72
C HIS A 328 -16.29 5.36 2.60
N GLY A 329 -17.00 5.72 1.52
CA GLY A 329 -17.29 4.74 0.48
C GLY A 329 -17.94 3.49 1.07
N ASN A 330 -17.39 2.33 0.78
CA ASN A 330 -17.81 1.04 1.31
C ASN A 330 -16.95 0.54 2.49
N ILE A 331 -16.32 1.45 3.23
CA ILE A 331 -15.53 1.15 4.42
C ILE A 331 -16.20 1.75 5.65
N GLN A 332 -16.28 0.97 6.73
CA GLN A 332 -16.65 1.41 8.07
C GLN A 332 -15.50 1.12 9.02
N VAL A 333 -15.11 2.10 9.82
CA VAL A 333 -14.07 1.99 10.83
C VAL A 333 -14.65 2.38 12.18
N LEU A 334 -14.48 1.50 13.16
CA LEU A 334 -14.73 1.83 14.56
C LEU A 334 -13.43 1.63 15.36
N ARG A 335 -12.91 2.72 15.91
CA ARG A 335 -11.75 2.72 16.79
C ARG A 335 -12.14 3.14 18.17
N LYS A 336 -11.76 2.37 19.18
CA LYS A 336 -12.02 2.67 20.58
C LYS A 336 -11.12 1.88 21.50
N ALA A 337 -10.60 2.53 22.54
CA ALA A 337 -9.84 1.90 23.62
C ALA A 337 -8.66 1.01 23.15
N GLY A 338 -7.96 1.42 22.08
CA GLY A 338 -6.82 0.70 21.50
C GLY A 338 -7.21 -0.41 20.51
N TRP A 339 -8.48 -0.61 20.25
CA TRP A 339 -8.98 -1.49 19.21
C TRP A 339 -9.34 -0.73 17.95
N GLN A 340 -9.19 -1.36 16.79
CA GLN A 340 -9.81 -0.93 15.54
C GLN A 340 -10.46 -2.13 14.86
N VAL A 341 -11.74 -1.96 14.51
CA VAL A 341 -12.50 -2.89 13.68
C VAL A 341 -12.80 -2.20 12.37
N ASN A 342 -12.51 -2.89 11.26
CA ASN A 342 -12.86 -2.42 9.93
C ASN A 342 -13.84 -3.41 9.31
N LEU A 343 -14.89 -2.87 8.72
CA LEU A 343 -15.83 -3.58 7.86
C LEU A 343 -15.72 -3.00 6.46
N SER A 344 -15.57 -3.85 5.46
CA SER A 344 -15.59 -3.48 4.04
C SER A 344 -16.77 -4.14 3.35
N SER A 345 -17.42 -3.45 2.43
CA SER A 345 -18.45 -4.01 1.56
C SER A 345 -18.11 -3.84 0.08
N TYR A 346 -16.84 -3.63 -0.26
CA TYR A 346 -16.37 -3.65 -1.63
C TYR A 346 -16.35 -5.07 -2.18
N THR A 347 -17.15 -5.30 -3.21
CA THR A 347 -17.23 -6.59 -3.92
C THR A 347 -16.75 -6.43 -5.35
N ALA A 348 -16.30 -7.52 -5.96
CA ALA A 348 -16.03 -7.61 -7.37
C ALA A 348 -16.16 -9.07 -7.80
N PRO A 349 -16.53 -9.34 -9.07
CA PRO A 349 -16.57 -10.70 -9.58
C PRO A 349 -15.18 -11.34 -9.55
N ILE A 350 -15.13 -12.67 -9.45
CA ILE A 350 -13.89 -13.44 -9.58
C ILE A 350 -13.29 -13.20 -10.97
N THR A 351 -12.00 -13.01 -11.03
CA THR A 351 -11.25 -12.82 -12.28
C THR A 351 -10.18 -13.90 -12.43
N ASP A 352 -9.90 -14.32 -13.65
CA ASP A 352 -8.80 -15.24 -13.97
C ASP A 352 -7.41 -14.58 -13.82
N SER A 353 -7.36 -13.26 -13.71
CA SER A 353 -6.10 -12.55 -13.48
C SER A 353 -5.48 -12.95 -12.14
N ARG A 354 -4.26 -13.49 -12.19
CA ARG A 354 -3.47 -13.80 -10.98
C ARG A 354 -3.11 -12.57 -10.15
N TRP A 355 -3.29 -11.37 -10.70
CA TRP A 355 -2.98 -10.11 -10.03
C TRP A 355 -4.15 -9.52 -9.26
N GLY A 356 -5.39 -9.95 -9.52
CA GLY A 356 -6.58 -9.55 -8.79
C GLY A 356 -6.99 -10.64 -7.81
N MET A 357 -7.03 -10.31 -6.51
CA MET A 357 -7.48 -11.25 -5.47
C MET A 357 -9.00 -11.36 -5.49
N ASP A 358 -9.51 -12.51 -5.07
CA ASP A 358 -10.93 -12.73 -4.84
C ASP A 358 -11.35 -11.90 -3.62
N ARG A 359 -12.37 -11.03 -3.77
CA ARG A 359 -12.83 -10.17 -2.68
C ARG A 359 -13.72 -10.96 -1.74
N GLN A 360 -13.12 -11.55 -0.73
CA GLN A 360 -13.72 -12.52 0.18
C GLN A 360 -13.53 -12.17 1.65
N SER A 361 -12.60 -11.23 1.97
CA SER A 361 -12.31 -10.81 3.34
C SER A 361 -12.91 -9.43 3.59
N PHE A 362 -13.86 -9.32 4.53
CA PHE A 362 -14.65 -8.11 4.75
C PHE A 362 -14.53 -7.57 6.18
N VAL A 363 -13.83 -8.29 7.05
CA VAL A 363 -13.66 -7.94 8.46
C VAL A 363 -12.20 -8.00 8.84
N SER A 364 -11.72 -6.97 9.51
CA SER A 364 -10.43 -7.04 10.22
C SER A 364 -10.53 -6.47 11.62
N VAL A 365 -9.73 -7.03 12.52
CA VAL A 365 -9.61 -6.62 13.93
C VAL A 365 -8.15 -6.41 14.25
N TRP A 366 -7.83 -5.18 14.62
CA TRP A 366 -6.51 -4.74 15.00
C TRP A 366 -6.50 -4.26 16.46
N HIS A 367 -5.39 -4.46 17.17
CA HIS A 367 -5.20 -3.97 18.52
C HIS A 367 -3.79 -3.40 18.73
N LYS A 368 -3.69 -2.26 19.42
CA LYS A 368 -2.44 -1.51 19.65
C LYS A 368 -1.29 -2.33 20.23
N GLY A 369 -1.58 -3.35 21.02
CA GLY A 369 -0.55 -4.20 21.64
C GLY A 369 0.02 -5.29 20.74
N LYS A 370 -0.68 -5.68 19.68
CA LYS A 370 -0.31 -6.84 18.83
C LYS A 370 -0.47 -6.61 17.33
N GLY A 371 -0.95 -5.44 16.90
CA GLY A 371 -1.26 -5.18 15.49
C GLY A 371 -2.49 -5.95 15.01
N LEU A 372 -2.49 -6.39 13.77
CA LEU A 372 -3.59 -7.16 13.21
C LEU A 372 -3.74 -8.53 13.89
N LEU A 373 -4.94 -8.82 14.35
CA LEU A 373 -5.31 -10.12 14.98
C LEU A 373 -6.12 -10.98 14.02
N ILE A 374 -7.17 -10.42 13.41
CA ILE A 374 -8.05 -11.10 12.47
C ILE A 374 -8.05 -10.32 11.17
N GLY A 375 -7.93 -11.03 10.05
CA GLY A 375 -7.84 -10.49 8.71
C GLY A 375 -6.53 -10.90 8.03
N GLY A 376 -6.01 -10.02 7.15
CA GLY A 376 -4.76 -10.27 6.43
C GLY A 376 -4.88 -10.00 4.94
N GLY A 377 -6.05 -9.61 4.49
CA GLY A 377 -6.37 -9.24 3.12
C GLY A 377 -7.11 -10.32 2.34
N ASN A 378 -7.47 -9.96 1.14
CA ASN A 378 -8.11 -10.86 0.21
C ASN A 378 -7.12 -11.94 -0.29
N ASN A 379 -7.62 -13.12 -0.58
CA ASN A 379 -6.82 -14.23 -1.08
C ASN A 379 -7.34 -14.66 -2.46
N LYS A 380 -6.81 -15.73 -3.03
CA LYS A 380 -7.28 -16.26 -4.31
C LYS A 380 -7.38 -17.78 -4.26
N TYR A 381 -8.42 -18.31 -4.87
CA TYR A 381 -8.68 -19.76 -4.94
C TYR A 381 -8.73 -20.44 -3.55
N ASN A 382 -9.12 -19.70 -2.51
CA ASN A 382 -9.15 -20.20 -1.16
C ASN A 382 -10.48 -19.85 -0.45
N PRO A 383 -11.57 -20.59 -0.71
CA PRO A 383 -12.90 -20.32 -0.14
C PRO A 383 -12.93 -20.20 1.39
N GLN A 384 -12.10 -20.98 2.09
CA GLN A 384 -12.06 -21.01 3.57
C GLN A 384 -11.48 -19.73 4.18
N TRP A 385 -10.78 -18.91 3.38
CA TRP A 385 -10.29 -17.60 3.81
C TRP A 385 -11.38 -16.53 3.84
N GLY A 386 -12.50 -16.79 3.16
CA GLY A 386 -13.62 -15.85 3.08
C GLY A 386 -14.30 -15.60 4.42
N THR A 387 -14.74 -14.36 4.64
CA THR A 387 -15.56 -14.02 5.81
C THR A 387 -16.80 -14.93 5.91
N PHE A 388 -17.36 -15.31 4.77
CA PHE A 388 -18.35 -16.38 4.67
C PHE A 388 -17.94 -17.36 3.57
N CYS A 389 -18.17 -18.64 3.85
CA CYS A 389 -18.01 -19.74 2.90
C CYS A 389 -19.27 -20.60 2.94
N ILE A 390 -19.96 -20.69 1.81
CA ILE A 390 -21.29 -21.29 1.71
C ILE A 390 -21.23 -22.47 0.75
N GLN A 391 -21.66 -23.65 1.20
CA GLN A 391 -21.82 -24.81 0.34
C GLN A 391 -23.27 -24.97 -0.08
N LYS A 392 -23.50 -25.08 -1.40
CA LYS A 392 -24.80 -25.22 -2.02
C LYS A 392 -24.71 -26.28 -3.12
N GLY A 393 -25.06 -27.54 -2.82
CA GLY A 393 -24.76 -28.68 -3.67
C GLY A 393 -23.24 -28.82 -3.91
N ASP A 394 -22.85 -28.86 -5.16
CA ASP A 394 -21.46 -28.95 -5.58
C ASP A 394 -20.76 -27.58 -5.66
N GLN A 395 -21.49 -26.49 -5.43
CA GLN A 395 -20.99 -25.13 -5.55
C GLN A 395 -20.54 -24.58 -4.20
N THR A 396 -19.39 -23.88 -4.21
CA THR A 396 -18.87 -23.13 -3.06
C THR A 396 -18.92 -21.64 -3.36
N LEU A 397 -19.74 -20.90 -2.62
CA LEU A 397 -19.89 -19.45 -2.72
C LEU A 397 -19.07 -18.80 -1.60
N TYR A 398 -18.12 -17.94 -1.96
CA TYR A 398 -17.25 -17.25 -1.00
C TYR A 398 -16.91 -15.81 -1.41
N VAL A 399 -17.25 -15.43 -2.64
CA VAL A 399 -17.19 -14.06 -3.14
C VAL A 399 -18.61 -13.58 -3.35
N PRO A 400 -19.07 -12.54 -2.65
CA PRO A 400 -20.45 -12.06 -2.78
C PRO A 400 -20.66 -11.27 -4.07
N ASP A 401 -21.86 -11.34 -4.61
CA ASP A 401 -22.29 -10.59 -5.79
C ASP A 401 -22.45 -9.11 -5.49
N LYS A 402 -22.85 -8.79 -4.26
CA LYS A 402 -23.11 -7.42 -3.81
C LYS A 402 -22.79 -7.26 -2.33
N GLY A 403 -22.23 -6.09 -1.98
CA GLY A 403 -22.01 -5.65 -0.61
C GLY A 403 -22.77 -4.36 -0.32
N GLU A 404 -23.35 -4.27 0.88
CA GLU A 404 -24.06 -3.09 1.38
C GLU A 404 -23.54 -2.73 2.77
N LYS A 405 -23.43 -1.44 3.06
CA LYS A 405 -23.11 -0.93 4.37
C LYS A 405 -24.33 -0.33 5.06
N ASP A 406 -24.38 -0.45 6.37
CA ASP A 406 -25.37 0.17 7.23
C ASP A 406 -24.63 0.83 8.41
N PRO A 407 -24.15 2.09 8.22
CA PRO A 407 -23.32 2.77 9.21
C PRO A 407 -24.07 3.11 10.50
N ASP A 408 -25.40 3.23 10.47
CA ASP A 408 -26.22 3.53 11.64
C ASP A 408 -26.27 2.36 12.61
N ASN A 409 -26.13 1.14 12.08
CA ASN A 409 -26.14 -0.10 12.85
C ASN A 409 -24.76 -0.78 12.96
N ASP A 410 -23.67 -0.12 12.55
CA ASP A 410 -22.32 -0.69 12.52
C ASP A 410 -22.27 -2.07 11.84
N ARG A 411 -22.89 -2.17 10.66
CA ARG A 411 -23.15 -3.42 9.98
C ARG A 411 -22.84 -3.34 8.49
N ILE A 412 -22.42 -4.49 7.94
CA ILE A 412 -22.41 -4.75 6.50
C ILE A 412 -23.30 -5.95 6.17
N LYS A 413 -23.85 -5.97 4.95
CA LYS A 413 -24.53 -7.11 4.35
C LYS A 413 -23.82 -7.53 3.07
N LEU A 414 -23.74 -8.83 2.86
CA LEU A 414 -23.06 -9.47 1.74
C LEU A 414 -24.02 -10.47 1.10
N HIS A 415 -24.28 -10.33 -0.18
CA HIS A 415 -25.26 -11.14 -0.91
C HIS A 415 -24.53 -12.17 -1.77
N TYR A 416 -24.91 -13.44 -1.61
CA TYR A 416 -24.40 -14.61 -2.32
C TYR A 416 -25.62 -15.31 -2.93
N GLU A 417 -25.96 -15.00 -4.17
CA GLU A 417 -27.20 -15.48 -4.82
C GLU A 417 -28.45 -15.18 -3.95
N ASP A 418 -29.11 -16.21 -3.46
CA ASP A 418 -30.31 -16.15 -2.61
C ASP A 418 -30.03 -16.14 -1.10
N ILE A 419 -28.73 -16.00 -0.72
CA ILE A 419 -28.28 -15.98 0.68
C ILE A 419 -27.72 -14.60 1.01
N SER A 420 -28.23 -13.98 2.07
CA SER A 420 -27.74 -12.70 2.59
C SER A 420 -27.04 -12.94 3.93
N CYS A 421 -25.73 -12.66 3.96
CA CYS A 421 -24.91 -12.73 5.16
C CYS A 421 -24.70 -11.33 5.74
N GLN A 422 -24.51 -11.23 7.05
CA GLN A 422 -24.25 -9.95 7.72
C GLN A 422 -23.17 -10.08 8.78
N VAL A 423 -22.44 -8.98 8.97
CA VAL A 423 -21.54 -8.79 10.10
C VAL A 423 -21.90 -7.48 10.78
N LYS A 424 -22.04 -7.51 12.09
CA LYS A 424 -22.37 -6.35 12.92
C LYS A 424 -21.39 -6.22 14.09
N ILE A 425 -20.94 -5.01 14.36
CA ILE A 425 -20.17 -4.70 15.57
C ILE A 425 -21.16 -4.40 16.69
N LEU A 426 -21.19 -5.26 17.71
CA LEU A 426 -22.09 -5.09 18.87
C LEU A 426 -21.43 -4.27 19.98
N LYS A 427 -20.12 -4.41 20.16
CA LYS A 427 -19.38 -3.76 21.24
C LYS A 427 -17.91 -3.62 20.91
N VAL A 428 -17.35 -2.46 21.25
CA VAL A 428 -15.91 -2.24 21.38
C VAL A 428 -15.66 -1.58 22.73
N SER A 429 -14.84 -2.21 23.56
CA SER A 429 -14.47 -1.72 24.89
C SER A 429 -12.99 -1.99 25.15
N GLU A 430 -12.44 -1.49 26.25
CA GLU A 430 -11.02 -1.69 26.58
C GLU A 430 -10.59 -3.16 26.58
N ASN A 431 -11.45 -4.05 27.04
CA ASN A 431 -11.11 -5.45 27.28
C ASN A 431 -11.61 -6.41 26.20
N GLU A 432 -12.60 -6.00 25.40
CA GLU A 432 -13.21 -6.91 24.42
C GLU A 432 -13.85 -6.21 23.22
N ILE A 433 -13.87 -6.94 22.11
CA ILE A 433 -14.74 -6.72 20.94
C ILE A 433 -15.78 -7.82 20.90
N VAL A 434 -17.01 -7.46 20.50
CA VAL A 434 -18.09 -8.40 20.24
C VAL A 434 -18.64 -8.17 18.83
N LEU A 435 -18.55 -9.19 17.99
CA LEU A 435 -19.08 -9.20 16.63
C LEU A 435 -20.24 -10.19 16.55
N GLU A 436 -21.27 -9.84 15.80
CA GLU A 436 -22.36 -10.72 15.43
C GLU A 436 -22.24 -11.05 13.95
N PHE A 437 -22.29 -12.34 13.64
CA PHE A 437 -22.38 -12.88 12.30
C PHE A 437 -23.73 -13.56 12.15
N GLY A 438 -24.35 -13.43 11.00
CA GLY A 438 -25.63 -14.08 10.73
C GLY A 438 -25.89 -14.23 9.24
N TYR A 439 -26.87 -15.06 8.89
CA TYR A 439 -27.35 -15.17 7.53
C TYR A 439 -28.84 -15.42 7.46
N GLU A 440 -29.42 -14.99 6.35
CA GLU A 440 -30.81 -15.27 5.93
C GLU A 440 -30.76 -15.88 4.53
N SER A 441 -31.64 -16.82 4.24
CA SER A 441 -31.73 -17.46 2.94
C SER A 441 -33.20 -17.72 2.57
N THR A 442 -33.55 -17.49 1.31
CA THR A 442 -34.83 -17.90 0.72
C THR A 442 -34.76 -19.30 0.13
N GLY A 443 -33.53 -19.83 -0.07
CA GLY A 443 -33.27 -21.18 -0.55
C GLY A 443 -32.58 -22.06 0.49
N LYS A 444 -32.10 -23.23 0.06
CA LYS A 444 -31.35 -24.17 0.91
C LYS A 444 -29.85 -23.96 0.78
N ALA A 445 -29.17 -23.75 1.89
CA ALA A 445 -27.74 -23.88 2.02
C ALA A 445 -27.41 -25.19 2.74
N ASP A 446 -26.44 -25.94 2.25
CA ASP A 446 -26.04 -27.21 2.89
C ASP A 446 -25.08 -26.96 4.06
N ASN A 447 -24.22 -25.98 3.92
CA ASN A 447 -23.33 -25.53 4.99
C ASN A 447 -23.04 -24.03 4.84
N VAL A 448 -23.04 -23.29 5.94
CA VAL A 448 -22.64 -21.88 6.01
C VAL A 448 -21.60 -21.72 7.12
N GLN A 449 -20.42 -21.27 6.77
CA GLN A 449 -19.31 -21.08 7.69
C GLN A 449 -18.86 -19.62 7.71
N ILE A 450 -18.42 -19.16 8.88
CA ILE A 450 -17.66 -17.93 9.07
C ILE A 450 -16.19 -18.30 9.04
N GLY A 451 -15.39 -17.61 8.23
CA GLY A 451 -13.93 -17.72 8.21
C GLY A 451 -13.29 -16.53 8.95
N LEU A 452 -12.48 -16.81 9.95
CA LEU A 452 -11.68 -15.82 10.67
C LEU A 452 -10.20 -16.15 10.50
N PRO A 453 -9.51 -15.51 9.53
CA PRO A 453 -8.06 -15.67 9.39
C PRO A 453 -7.34 -15.03 10.57
N LEU A 454 -6.72 -15.85 11.41
CA LEU A 454 -5.89 -15.44 12.54
C LEU A 454 -4.46 -15.23 12.04
N ARG A 455 -3.95 -14.01 12.15
CA ARG A 455 -2.68 -13.65 11.54
C ARG A 455 -1.48 -14.13 12.35
N PHE A 456 -0.53 -14.78 11.69
CA PHE A 456 0.79 -15.13 12.20
C PHE A 456 1.88 -14.48 11.34
N SER A 457 3.05 -14.25 11.90
CA SER A 457 4.26 -13.94 11.14
C SER A 457 5.06 -15.22 10.89
N CYS A 458 5.57 -15.40 9.67
CA CYS A 458 6.45 -16.53 9.36
C CYS A 458 7.83 -16.43 10.04
N ASP A 459 8.23 -15.23 10.49
CA ASP A 459 9.51 -14.98 11.17
C ASP A 459 9.40 -15.05 12.71
N THR A 460 8.21 -15.31 13.26
CA THR A 460 8.00 -15.26 14.69
C THR A 460 8.57 -16.49 15.37
N LYS A 461 9.49 -16.28 16.27
CA LYS A 461 10.00 -17.33 17.17
C LYS A 461 8.92 -17.71 18.18
N GLU A 462 8.77 -18.99 18.40
CA GLU A 462 7.82 -19.79 19.18
C GLU A 462 7.02 -19.16 20.35
N ASN A 463 7.41 -18.04 20.94
CA ASN A 463 6.81 -17.55 22.18
C ASN A 463 5.51 -16.76 22.03
N ASP A 464 5.15 -16.31 20.81
CA ASP A 464 3.91 -15.57 20.55
C ASP A 464 2.74 -16.48 20.11
N TYR A 465 2.99 -17.77 19.99
CA TYR A 465 2.05 -18.78 19.53
C TYR A 465 1.65 -19.72 20.65
N SER A 466 0.65 -19.39 21.39
CA SER A 466 -0.07 -20.42 22.11
C SER A 466 -1.50 -20.46 21.61
N MET A 467 -1.71 -21.15 20.49
CA MET A 467 -3.07 -21.63 20.20
C MET A 467 -3.37 -22.75 21.18
N LYS A 468 -4.15 -22.46 22.19
CA LYS A 468 -4.69 -23.46 23.10
C LYS A 468 -6.18 -23.55 22.82
N GLN A 469 -6.58 -24.64 22.24
CA GLN A 469 -7.98 -25.05 22.26
C GLN A 469 -8.32 -25.41 23.72
N ARG A 470 -9.36 -24.81 24.28
CA ARG A 470 -9.81 -25.15 25.63
C ARG A 470 -10.85 -26.26 25.57
N ASP A 471 -10.74 -27.23 26.48
CA ASP A 471 -11.67 -28.35 26.60
C ASP A 471 -13.09 -27.94 27.05
N SER A 472 -13.25 -26.71 27.53
CA SER A 472 -14.49 -26.21 28.17
C SER A 472 -15.31 -25.29 27.32
N GLY A 473 -15.33 -25.44 25.99
CA GLY A 473 -16.21 -24.63 25.16
C GLY A 473 -15.57 -24.16 23.86
N SER A 474 -16.34 -23.41 23.11
CA SER A 474 -15.98 -22.90 21.80
C SER A 474 -15.07 -21.67 21.95
N SER A 475 -13.79 -21.87 22.24
CA SER A 475 -12.82 -20.77 22.29
C SER A 475 -11.43 -21.19 21.82
N VAL A 476 -10.69 -20.24 21.29
CA VAL A 476 -9.31 -20.37 20.86
C VAL A 476 -8.49 -19.25 21.50
N CYS A 477 -7.38 -19.58 22.13
CA CYS A 477 -6.42 -18.60 22.64
C CYS A 477 -5.34 -18.34 21.58
N PHE A 478 -5.09 -17.07 21.27
CA PHE A 478 -4.20 -16.66 20.20
C PHE A 478 -3.49 -15.35 20.55
N ARG A 479 -2.17 -15.35 20.57
CA ARG A 479 -1.32 -14.16 20.82
C ARG A 479 -1.71 -13.35 22.08
N GLY A 480 -2.14 -14.04 23.15
CA GLY A 480 -2.61 -13.39 24.38
C GLY A 480 -4.05 -12.87 24.33
N TYR A 481 -4.82 -13.31 23.35
CA TYR A 481 -6.26 -13.05 23.24
C TYR A 481 -7.06 -14.35 23.24
N GLU A 482 -8.24 -14.31 23.81
CA GLU A 482 -9.22 -15.38 23.73
C GLU A 482 -10.29 -15.00 22.72
N ILE A 483 -10.51 -15.86 21.73
CA ILE A 483 -11.59 -15.77 20.76
C ILE A 483 -12.61 -16.81 21.13
N SER A 484 -13.75 -16.40 21.69
CA SER A 484 -14.86 -17.27 22.07
C SER A 484 -16.06 -17.03 21.16
N PHE A 485 -16.82 -18.09 20.92
CA PHE A 485 -18.00 -18.03 20.03
C PHE A 485 -19.10 -18.94 20.51
N THR A 486 -20.34 -18.64 20.11
CA THR A 486 -21.55 -19.30 20.64
C THR A 486 -21.84 -20.68 20.03
N ASN A 487 -21.21 -21.00 18.89
CA ASN A 487 -21.47 -22.24 18.16
C ASN A 487 -20.53 -23.37 18.61
N SER A 488 -21.01 -24.62 18.52
CA SER A 488 -20.30 -25.81 18.97
C SER A 488 -19.45 -26.46 17.87
N PHE A 489 -19.81 -26.23 16.60
CA PHE A 489 -19.12 -26.83 15.46
C PHE A 489 -18.14 -25.83 14.84
N TYR A 490 -16.86 -26.17 14.89
CA TYR A 490 -15.80 -25.38 14.29
C TYR A 490 -14.62 -26.25 13.89
N SER A 491 -13.76 -25.71 13.03
CA SER A 491 -12.47 -26.29 12.69
C SER A 491 -11.40 -25.21 12.64
N LEU A 492 -10.17 -25.59 12.87
CA LEU A 492 -9.00 -24.73 12.75
C LEU A 492 -8.06 -25.34 11.73
N LYS A 493 -7.83 -24.61 10.63
CA LYS A 493 -6.89 -25.02 9.58
C LYS A 493 -5.60 -24.23 9.74
N TRP A 494 -4.48 -24.92 9.83
CA TRP A 494 -3.15 -24.36 10.01
C TRP A 494 -2.06 -25.20 9.31
N PRO A 495 -1.05 -24.61 8.70
CA PRO A 495 -1.02 -23.21 8.25
C PRO A 495 -1.84 -23.04 6.96
N VAL A 496 -2.33 -21.81 6.72
CA VAL A 496 -2.89 -21.43 5.43
C VAL A 496 -2.04 -20.30 4.87
N GLU A 497 -1.36 -20.59 3.77
CA GLU A 497 -0.50 -19.62 3.10
C GLU A 497 -1.34 -18.70 2.19
N PRO A 498 -1.00 -17.39 2.12
CA PRO A 498 -1.58 -16.50 1.13
C PRO A 498 -1.21 -16.93 -0.30
N PHE A 499 -2.09 -16.66 -1.25
CA PHE A 499 -1.81 -16.91 -2.67
C PHE A 499 -0.59 -16.10 -3.16
N ASN A 500 0.31 -16.77 -3.87
CA ASN A 500 1.45 -16.16 -4.51
C ASN A 500 1.17 -15.85 -5.99
N PRO A 501 0.98 -14.58 -6.38
CA PRO A 501 0.70 -14.24 -7.77
C PRO A 501 1.89 -14.44 -8.72
N TYR A 502 3.12 -14.52 -8.20
CA TYR A 502 4.33 -14.75 -8.98
C TYR A 502 4.53 -16.23 -9.30
N GLU A 503 4.21 -17.08 -8.36
CA GLU A 503 4.34 -18.53 -8.47
C GLU A 503 3.09 -19.19 -7.85
N PRO A 504 1.97 -19.34 -8.61
CA PRO A 504 0.71 -19.80 -8.05
C PRO A 504 0.74 -21.16 -7.36
N GLN A 505 1.71 -22.01 -7.71
CA GLN A 505 1.95 -23.33 -7.09
C GLN A 505 3.07 -23.31 -6.05
N GLY A 506 3.77 -22.18 -5.90
CA GLY A 506 4.87 -22.00 -4.96
C GLY A 506 4.42 -21.42 -3.62
N LYS A 507 5.37 -21.37 -2.68
CA LYS A 507 5.16 -20.72 -1.40
C LYS A 507 4.95 -19.23 -1.57
N SER A 508 4.09 -18.64 -0.75
CA SER A 508 3.91 -17.21 -0.72
C SER A 508 5.19 -16.50 -0.27
N PRO A 509 5.62 -15.42 -0.94
CA PRO A 509 6.69 -14.56 -0.47
C PRO A 509 6.26 -13.68 0.71
N ASP A 510 4.96 -13.68 1.05
CA ASP A 510 4.43 -12.87 2.14
C ASP A 510 5.02 -13.31 3.48
N LYS A 511 5.33 -12.33 4.32
CA LYS A 511 5.93 -12.54 5.65
C LYS A 511 4.94 -13.04 6.70
N TYR A 512 3.74 -13.44 6.31
CA TYR A 512 2.76 -13.98 7.25
C TYR A 512 1.93 -15.10 6.62
N TRP A 513 1.48 -15.97 7.49
CA TRP A 513 0.50 -17.01 7.23
C TRP A 513 -0.71 -16.80 8.12
N ALA A 514 -1.75 -17.60 7.95
CA ALA A 514 -2.90 -17.57 8.83
C ALA A 514 -3.23 -18.96 9.36
N ALA A 515 -3.79 -19.00 10.57
CA ALA A 515 -4.68 -20.07 10.96
C ALA A 515 -6.10 -19.61 10.65
N VAL A 516 -6.86 -20.39 9.92
CA VAL A 516 -8.25 -20.02 9.62
C VAL A 516 -9.18 -20.80 10.57
N LEU A 517 -9.82 -20.04 11.46
CA LEU A 517 -10.89 -20.55 12.32
C LEU A 517 -12.20 -20.50 11.52
N ASN A 518 -12.74 -21.67 11.20
CA ASN A 518 -14.01 -21.81 10.52
C ASN A 518 -15.09 -22.22 11.53
N ILE A 519 -16.17 -21.44 11.64
CA ILE A 519 -17.27 -21.65 12.57
C ILE A 519 -18.52 -21.96 11.75
N ASP A 520 -19.12 -23.12 11.96
CA ASP A 520 -20.37 -23.52 11.31
C ASP A 520 -21.56 -22.80 11.96
N ILE A 521 -22.33 -22.08 11.15
CA ILE A 521 -23.53 -21.35 11.57
C ILE A 521 -24.80 -21.87 10.89
N THR A 522 -24.73 -23.00 10.21
CA THR A 522 -25.82 -23.52 9.39
C THR A 522 -27.12 -23.74 10.19
N ARG A 523 -27.01 -24.27 11.39
CA ARG A 523 -28.19 -24.59 12.25
C ARG A 523 -28.71 -23.38 12.99
N GLU A 524 -27.81 -22.63 13.63
CA GLU A 524 -28.10 -21.50 14.50
C GLU A 524 -28.42 -20.23 13.71
N LYS A 525 -28.07 -20.19 12.41
CA LYS A 525 -28.22 -19.05 11.50
C LYS A 525 -27.45 -17.79 11.95
N GLY A 526 -26.60 -17.92 12.95
CA GLY A 526 -25.79 -16.82 13.47
C GLY A 526 -24.80 -17.27 14.52
N CYS A 527 -23.89 -16.37 14.87
CA CYS A 527 -22.84 -16.57 15.86
C CYS A 527 -22.43 -15.24 16.48
N ILE A 528 -22.24 -15.24 17.79
CA ILE A 528 -21.59 -14.13 18.50
C ILE A 528 -20.14 -14.52 18.72
N VAL A 529 -19.22 -13.72 18.17
CA VAL A 529 -17.77 -13.85 18.36
C VAL A 529 -17.30 -12.77 19.32
N ARG A 530 -16.61 -13.17 20.38
CA ARG A 530 -15.98 -12.28 21.37
C ARG A 530 -14.47 -12.43 21.32
N ILE A 531 -13.77 -11.32 21.23
CA ILE A 531 -12.31 -11.25 21.25
C ILE A 531 -11.94 -10.44 22.45
N ARG A 532 -11.25 -11.04 23.43
CA ARG A 532 -10.81 -10.37 24.65
C ARG A 532 -9.36 -10.65 24.99
N LYS A 533 -8.72 -9.76 25.74
CA LYS A 533 -7.40 -10.06 26.31
C LYS A 533 -7.51 -11.26 27.25
N SER A 534 -6.55 -12.17 27.16
CA SER A 534 -6.49 -13.29 28.08
C SER A 534 -5.92 -12.85 29.43
N ASP A 535 -6.56 -13.26 30.52
CA ASP A 535 -6.10 -12.93 31.89
C ASP A 535 -4.72 -13.53 32.24
N ASN A 536 -4.16 -14.38 31.35
CA ASN A 536 -2.87 -15.05 31.50
C ASN A 536 -1.83 -14.55 30.48
N ALA A 537 -1.94 -13.36 29.91
CA ALA A 537 -1.01 -12.81 28.94
C ALA A 537 0.07 -11.93 29.60
#